data_eeb32a868f922d4c79b93ce1f0828aa1
#
_entry.id   eeb32a868f922d4c79b93ce1f0828aa1
#
_cell.length_a   1.000
_cell.length_b   1.000
_cell.length_c   1.000
_cell.angle_alpha   90.00
_cell.angle_beta   90.00
_cell.angle_gamma   90.00
#
_symmetry.space_group_name_H-M   'P 1'
#
loop_
_entity.id
_entity.type
_entity.pdbx_description
1 polymer ?
#
loop_
_entity_poly.entity_id
_entity_poly.type
_entity_poly.pdbx_seq_one_letter_code
_entity_poly.pdbx_strand_id
1 'polypeptide(L)'
;MAAVLLIDDNSVQLRAREAVLRNAGFETHMATTQEAALALLRTAAAASIGAIITDHIMPGSDGREFVRALRAAKPRVPVIVISGLAEAENDYRGLGITFRQKPCPPEEMIALVRAAVASTAA
;
A
#
# COMPACT_ATOMS: atom_id res chain seq x y z
N MET A 1 -8.34 10.35 11.97
CA MET A 1 -7.10 9.58 11.98
C MET A 1 -6.89 8.98 10.60
N ALA A 2 -5.66 8.98 10.11
CA ALA A 2 -5.38 8.43 8.78
C ALA A 2 -5.45 6.91 8.79
N ALA A 3 -5.98 6.34 7.73
CA ALA A 3 -6.07 4.90 7.54
C ALA A 3 -5.05 4.43 6.49
N VAL A 4 -4.72 3.17 6.54
CA VAL A 4 -3.80 2.52 5.59
C VAL A 4 -4.58 1.49 4.77
N LEU A 5 -4.46 1.56 3.46
CA LEU A 5 -5.00 0.54 2.58
C LEU A 5 -3.93 -0.52 2.34
N LEU A 6 -4.23 -1.75 2.71
CA LEU A 6 -3.34 -2.90 2.54
C LEU A 6 -3.86 -3.77 1.40
N ILE A 7 -3.00 -4.05 0.42
CA ILE A 7 -3.37 -4.82 -0.76
C ILE A 7 -2.43 -6.00 -0.92
N ASP A 8 -2.96 -7.22 -0.89
CA ASP A 8 -2.18 -8.44 -1.04
C ASP A 8 -3.14 -9.60 -1.32
N ASP A 9 -2.83 -10.45 -2.28
CA ASP A 9 -3.64 -11.62 -2.57
C ASP A 9 -3.44 -12.75 -1.53
N ASN A 10 -2.38 -12.67 -0.72
CA ASN A 10 -2.13 -13.61 0.36
C ASN A 10 -2.80 -13.12 1.62
N SER A 11 -3.92 -13.74 2.01
CA SER A 11 -4.72 -13.29 3.15
C SER A 11 -3.99 -13.44 4.48
N VAL A 12 -3.10 -14.41 4.62
CA VAL A 12 -2.32 -14.59 5.86
C VAL A 12 -1.35 -13.43 6.04
N GLN A 13 -0.62 -13.08 4.99
CA GLN A 13 0.32 -11.95 5.01
C GLN A 13 -0.42 -10.63 5.24
N LEU A 14 -1.56 -10.47 4.60
CA LEU A 14 -2.40 -9.29 4.73
C LEU A 14 -2.85 -9.07 6.18
N ARG A 15 -3.33 -10.14 6.83
CA ARG A 15 -3.75 -10.08 8.23
C ARG A 15 -2.60 -9.81 9.17
N ALA A 16 -1.41 -10.36 8.89
CA ALA A 16 -0.22 -10.11 9.70
C ALA A 16 0.16 -8.62 9.66
N ARG A 17 0.13 -8.03 8.48
CA ARG A 17 0.41 -6.60 8.31
C ARG A 17 -0.65 -5.74 8.99
N GLU A 18 -1.91 -6.14 8.87
CA GLU A 18 -2.99 -5.43 9.54
C GLU A 18 -2.77 -5.40 11.06
N ALA A 19 -2.46 -6.54 11.66
CA ALA A 19 -2.23 -6.63 13.09
C ALA A 19 -1.10 -5.70 13.55
N VAL A 20 -0.01 -5.66 12.80
CA VAL A 20 1.13 -4.79 13.08
C VAL A 20 0.71 -3.32 13.09
N LEU A 21 -0.01 -2.90 12.06
CA LEU A 21 -0.39 -1.50 11.92
C LEU A 21 -1.48 -1.09 12.90
N ARG A 22 -2.44 -1.97 13.18
CA ARG A 22 -3.46 -1.67 14.18
C ARG A 22 -2.86 -1.55 15.57
N ASN A 23 -1.91 -2.40 15.92
CA ASN A 23 -1.20 -2.28 17.18
C ASN A 23 -0.43 -0.96 17.28
N ALA A 24 -0.01 -0.40 16.18
CA ALA A 24 0.68 0.88 16.15
C ALA A 24 -0.28 2.08 16.15
N GLY A 25 -1.59 1.84 16.18
CA GLY A 25 -2.60 2.88 16.27
C GLY A 25 -3.22 3.32 14.95
N PHE A 26 -2.96 2.61 13.85
CA PHE A 26 -3.54 2.96 12.55
C PHE A 26 -4.85 2.23 12.31
N GLU A 27 -5.78 2.90 11.66
CA GLU A 27 -6.93 2.23 11.05
C GLU A 27 -6.48 1.59 9.75
N THR A 28 -7.08 0.46 9.39
CA THR A 28 -6.70 -0.28 8.20
C THR A 28 -7.92 -0.67 7.37
N HIS A 29 -7.72 -0.69 6.06
CA HIS A 29 -8.63 -1.31 5.10
C HIS A 29 -7.83 -2.35 4.33
N MET A 30 -8.47 -3.45 3.95
CA MET A 30 -7.81 -4.55 3.25
C MET A 30 -8.49 -4.85 1.93
N ALA A 31 -7.68 -5.18 0.93
CA ALA A 31 -8.16 -5.66 -0.35
C ALA A 31 -7.28 -6.83 -0.80
N THR A 32 -7.90 -7.90 -1.29
CA THR A 32 -7.17 -9.07 -1.77
C THR A 32 -7.03 -9.09 -3.29
N THR A 33 -7.65 -8.15 -3.98
CA THR A 33 -7.55 -8.00 -5.43
C THR A 33 -7.35 -6.54 -5.78
N GLN A 34 -6.84 -6.30 -6.98
CA GLN A 34 -6.68 -4.93 -7.49
C GLN A 34 -8.04 -4.26 -7.69
N GLU A 35 -9.02 -5.01 -8.20
CA GLU A 35 -10.36 -4.48 -8.41
C GLU A 35 -11.00 -4.06 -7.10
N ALA A 36 -10.85 -4.87 -6.04
CA ALA A 36 -11.38 -4.52 -4.72
C ALA A 36 -10.72 -3.27 -4.17
N ALA A 37 -9.41 -3.11 -4.36
CA ALA A 37 -8.68 -1.93 -3.92
C ALA A 37 -9.19 -0.67 -4.63
N LEU A 38 -9.33 -0.73 -5.96
CA LEU A 38 -9.79 0.42 -6.73
C LEU A 38 -11.26 0.75 -6.42
N ALA A 39 -12.08 -0.27 -6.18
CA ALA A 39 -13.46 -0.07 -5.76
C ALA A 39 -13.54 0.66 -4.42
N LEU A 40 -12.70 0.28 -3.47
CA LEU A 40 -12.64 0.93 -2.16
C LEU A 40 -12.30 2.41 -2.28
N LEU A 41 -11.41 2.76 -3.21
CA LEU A 41 -11.00 4.14 -3.42
C LEU A 41 -12.10 5.02 -4.04
N ARG A 42 -13.20 4.41 -4.48
CA ARG A 42 -14.38 5.12 -4.97
C ARG A 42 -15.43 5.33 -3.89
N THR A 43 -15.20 4.82 -2.68
CA THR A 43 -16.13 4.96 -1.55
C THR A 43 -15.74 6.13 -0.66
N ALA A 44 -16.62 6.46 0.29
CA ALA A 44 -16.33 7.50 1.27
C ALA A 44 -15.11 7.17 2.14
N ALA A 45 -14.81 5.89 2.33
CA ALA A 45 -13.64 5.45 3.11
C ALA A 45 -12.33 5.98 2.51
N ALA A 46 -12.29 6.25 1.21
CA ALA A 46 -11.09 6.76 0.55
C ALA A 46 -10.59 8.08 1.15
N ALA A 47 -11.48 8.89 1.71
CA ALA A 47 -11.11 10.17 2.29
C ALA A 47 -10.15 10.04 3.47
N SER A 48 -10.21 8.93 4.20
CA SER A 48 -9.36 8.70 5.37
C SER A 48 -8.03 8.02 5.04
N ILE A 49 -7.86 7.51 3.81
CA ILE A 49 -6.66 6.76 3.44
C ILE A 49 -5.49 7.72 3.26
N GLY A 50 -4.46 7.55 4.09
CA GLY A 50 -3.25 8.37 4.06
C GLY A 50 -2.01 7.64 3.56
N ALA A 51 -2.08 6.32 3.34
CA ALA A 51 -0.99 5.53 2.78
C ALA A 51 -1.55 4.25 2.17
N ILE A 52 -0.87 3.74 1.15
CA ILE A 52 -1.24 2.49 0.48
C ILE A 52 -0.03 1.58 0.46
N ILE A 53 -0.19 0.34 0.92
CA ILE A 53 0.85 -0.70 0.83
C ILE A 53 0.33 -1.79 -0.09
N THR A 54 1.09 -2.11 -1.13
CA THR A 54 0.71 -3.17 -2.07
C THR A 54 1.87 -4.13 -2.30
N ASP A 55 1.54 -5.41 -2.49
CA ASP A 55 2.50 -6.40 -2.94
C ASP A 55 2.70 -6.23 -4.45
N HIS A 56 3.94 -6.43 -4.91
CA HIS A 56 4.26 -6.33 -6.34
C HIS A 56 3.60 -7.46 -7.15
N ILE A 57 3.68 -8.70 -6.63
CA ILE A 57 3.22 -9.87 -7.39
C ILE A 57 1.79 -10.21 -7.00
N MET A 58 0.86 -9.93 -7.90
CA MET A 58 -0.54 -10.34 -7.77
C MET A 58 -0.98 -10.98 -9.08
N PRO A 59 -1.71 -12.10 -9.05
CA PRO A 59 -2.11 -12.80 -10.28
C PRO A 59 -2.92 -11.92 -11.23
N GLY A 60 -2.62 -12.06 -12.52
CA GLY A 60 -3.38 -11.39 -13.57
C GLY A 60 -3.16 -9.90 -13.67
N SER A 61 -2.07 -9.38 -13.10
CA SER A 61 -1.90 -7.94 -13.02
C SER A 61 -0.56 -7.46 -13.57
N ASP A 62 -0.60 -6.27 -14.16
CA ASP A 62 0.58 -5.46 -14.41
C ASP A 62 0.70 -4.50 -13.22
N GLY A 63 1.69 -4.72 -12.37
CA GLY A 63 1.89 -3.93 -11.16
C GLY A 63 2.09 -2.44 -11.46
N ARG A 64 2.79 -2.11 -12.53
CA ARG A 64 3.01 -0.71 -12.92
C ARG A 64 1.70 -0.02 -13.29
N GLU A 65 0.86 -0.69 -14.07
CA GLU A 65 -0.42 -0.14 -14.47
C GLU A 65 -1.36 0.02 -13.27
N PHE A 66 -1.34 -0.94 -12.37
CA PHE A 66 -2.12 -0.85 -11.14
C PHE A 66 -1.70 0.35 -10.28
N VAL A 67 -0.40 0.55 -10.09
CA VAL A 67 0.10 1.69 -9.33
C VAL A 67 -0.29 3.01 -9.99
N ARG A 68 -0.26 3.08 -11.32
CA ARG A 68 -0.75 4.26 -12.04
C ARG A 68 -2.22 4.54 -11.71
N ALA A 69 -3.04 3.49 -11.67
CA ALA A 69 -4.45 3.64 -11.33
C ALA A 69 -4.64 4.12 -9.89
N LEU A 70 -3.85 3.59 -8.95
CA LEU A 70 -3.87 4.07 -7.56
C LEU A 70 -3.50 5.55 -7.48
N ARG A 71 -2.44 5.95 -8.19
CA ARG A 71 -1.99 7.33 -8.21
C ARG A 71 -3.03 8.26 -8.83
N ALA A 72 -3.72 7.81 -9.87
CA ALA A 72 -4.79 8.60 -10.49
C ALA A 72 -5.97 8.78 -9.55
N ALA A 73 -6.31 7.74 -8.78
CA ALA A 73 -7.42 7.80 -7.82
C ALA A 73 -7.07 8.66 -6.59
N LYS A 74 -5.82 8.58 -6.14
CA LYS A 74 -5.35 9.31 -4.94
C LYS A 74 -3.98 9.92 -5.21
N PRO A 75 -3.90 11.05 -5.94
CA PRO A 75 -2.62 11.60 -6.39
C PRO A 75 -1.64 11.99 -5.29
N ARG A 76 -2.14 12.31 -4.10
CA ARG A 76 -1.30 12.77 -2.99
C ARG A 76 -1.01 11.71 -1.96
N VAL A 77 -1.58 10.52 -2.10
CA VAL A 77 -1.39 9.45 -1.12
C VAL A 77 -0.14 8.66 -1.51
N PRO A 78 0.84 8.52 -0.59
CA PRO A 78 2.02 7.71 -0.87
C PRO A 78 1.68 6.25 -1.08
N VAL A 79 2.34 5.64 -2.06
CA VAL A 79 2.21 4.22 -2.36
C VAL A 79 3.53 3.53 -2.02
N ILE A 80 3.46 2.48 -1.20
CA ILE A 80 4.59 1.66 -0.81
C ILE A 80 4.41 0.29 -1.48
N VAL A 81 5.40 -0.11 -2.28
CA VAL A 81 5.42 -1.42 -2.94
C VAL A 81 6.41 -2.31 -2.23
N ILE A 82 5.98 -3.50 -1.81
CA ILE A 82 6.83 -4.48 -1.14
C ILE A 82 6.92 -5.72 -2.03
N SER A 83 8.14 -6.19 -2.30
CA SER A 83 8.36 -7.32 -3.19
C SER A 83 9.52 -8.18 -2.71
N GLY A 84 9.45 -9.49 -3.01
CA GLY A 84 10.57 -10.40 -2.81
C GLY A 84 11.66 -10.27 -3.88
N LEU A 85 11.39 -9.52 -4.95
CA LEU A 85 12.30 -9.37 -6.09
C LEU A 85 12.89 -7.98 -6.11
N ALA A 86 14.21 -7.86 -5.88
CA ALA A 86 14.87 -6.56 -5.86
C ALA A 86 14.77 -5.84 -7.20
N GLU A 87 14.87 -6.56 -8.30
CA GLU A 87 14.79 -5.99 -9.65
C GLU A 87 13.42 -5.43 -9.99
N ALA A 88 12.39 -5.79 -9.24
CA ALA A 88 11.04 -5.25 -9.46
C ALA A 88 10.97 -3.74 -9.27
N GLU A 89 11.91 -3.17 -8.52
CA GLU A 89 11.95 -1.71 -8.33
C GLU A 89 11.98 -0.96 -9.67
N ASN A 90 12.65 -1.53 -10.67
CA ASN A 90 12.75 -0.90 -11.98
C ASN A 90 11.40 -0.75 -12.68
N ASP A 91 10.45 -1.63 -12.36
CA ASP A 91 9.11 -1.61 -12.96
C ASP A 91 8.31 -0.38 -12.51
N TYR A 92 8.74 0.27 -11.43
CA TYR A 92 8.02 1.40 -10.85
C TYR A 92 8.72 2.74 -11.03
N ARG A 93 9.71 2.80 -11.88
CA ARG A 93 10.44 4.05 -12.14
C ARG A 93 9.49 5.14 -12.65
N GLY A 94 9.67 6.33 -12.11
CA GLY A 94 8.90 7.49 -12.52
C GLY A 94 7.50 7.56 -11.93
N LEU A 95 7.10 6.59 -11.10
CA LEU A 95 5.77 6.58 -10.50
C LEU A 95 5.72 7.23 -9.12
N GLY A 96 6.87 7.62 -8.57
CA GLY A 96 6.91 8.31 -7.28
C GLY A 96 6.48 7.44 -6.11
N ILE A 97 6.81 6.16 -6.15
CA ILE A 97 6.50 5.22 -5.07
C ILE A 97 7.71 4.98 -4.18
N THR A 98 7.46 4.40 -3.00
CA THR A 98 8.50 3.86 -2.15
C THR A 98 8.55 2.35 -2.36
N PHE A 99 9.73 1.82 -2.67
CA PHE A 99 9.92 0.39 -2.90
C PHE A 99 10.70 -0.21 -1.74
N ARG A 100 10.28 -1.38 -1.26
CA ARG A 100 11.03 -2.16 -0.26
C ARG A 100 11.05 -3.62 -0.66
N GLN A 101 12.24 -4.23 -0.52
CA GLN A 101 12.39 -5.66 -0.73
C GLN A 101 12.02 -6.41 0.54
N LYS A 102 11.36 -7.57 0.39
CA LYS A 102 11.09 -8.46 1.53
C LYS A 102 12.40 -9.08 2.05
N PRO A 103 12.52 -9.33 3.34
CA PRO A 103 11.51 -9.07 4.37
C PRO A 103 11.46 -7.60 4.77
N CYS A 104 10.25 -7.13 5.10
CA CYS A 104 10.06 -5.80 5.65
C CYS A 104 9.65 -5.97 7.11
N PRO A 105 10.56 -5.78 8.07
CA PRO A 105 10.23 -6.00 9.49
C PRO A 105 9.14 -5.06 9.98
N PRO A 106 8.38 -5.45 11.03
CA PRO A 106 7.31 -4.62 11.55
C PRO A 106 7.72 -3.19 11.89
N GLU A 107 8.88 -2.99 12.49
CA GLU A 107 9.36 -1.65 12.85
C GLU A 107 9.59 -0.79 11.62
N GLU A 108 10.13 -1.39 10.56
CA GLU A 108 10.37 -0.69 9.30
C GLU A 108 9.06 -0.32 8.63
N MET A 109 8.10 -1.23 8.61
CA MET A 109 6.78 -0.98 8.03
C MET A 109 6.07 0.16 8.77
N ILE A 110 6.10 0.15 10.09
CA ILE A 110 5.49 1.20 10.90
C ILE A 110 6.15 2.55 10.61
N ALA A 111 7.47 2.59 10.52
CA ALA A 111 8.20 3.82 10.23
C ALA A 111 7.84 4.37 8.84
N LEU A 112 7.76 3.50 7.83
CA LEU A 112 7.37 3.88 6.48
C LEU A 112 5.95 4.48 6.44
N VAL A 113 5.02 3.84 7.16
CA VAL A 113 3.63 4.31 7.19
C VAL A 113 3.53 5.65 7.93
N ARG A 114 4.23 5.80 9.06
CA ARG A 114 4.22 7.07 9.78
C ARG A 114 4.75 8.22 8.94
N ALA A 115 5.84 7.99 8.21
CA ALA A 115 6.39 9.00 7.32
C ALA A 115 5.43 9.32 6.18
N ALA A 116 4.78 8.32 5.61
CA ALA A 116 3.81 8.50 4.53
C ALA A 116 2.60 9.30 5.00
N VAL A 117 2.04 8.95 6.15
CA VAL A 117 0.87 9.62 6.70
C VAL A 117 1.20 11.07 7.07
N ALA A 118 2.36 11.32 7.64
CA ALA A 118 2.81 12.67 7.97
C ALA A 118 2.93 13.55 6.72
N SER A 119 3.46 12.99 5.64
CA SER A 119 3.57 13.66 4.35
C SER A 119 2.20 14.03 3.78
N THR A 120 1.22 13.14 3.93
CA THR A 120 -0.14 13.37 3.43
C THR A 120 -0.87 14.42 4.26
N ALA A 121 -0.60 14.48 5.57
CA ALA A 121 -1.27 15.41 6.47
C ALA A 121 -0.81 16.86 6.28
N ALA A 122 0.37 17.03 5.70
CA ALA A 122 0.87 18.36 5.38
C ALA A 122 0.18 18.93 4.16
#